data_674a30fcb08527b8a3a6bac023aab787
#
_entry.id   674a30fcb08527b8a3a6bac023aab787
#
_cell.length_a   1.000
_cell.length_b   1.000
_cell.length_c   1.000
_cell.angle_alpha   90.00
_cell.angle_beta   90.00
_cell.angle_gamma   90.00
#
_symmetry.space_group_name_H-M   'P 1'
#
loop_
_entity.id
_entity.type
_entity.pdbx_description
1 polymer ?
#
loop_
_entity_poly.entity_id
_entity_poly.type
_entity_poly.pdbx_seq_one_letter_code
_entity_poly.pdbx_strand_id
1 'polypeptide(L)'
;MMKMMQKKEIKIVILGSADSGKTTTIENLLQRKNERVTKIEHNGTTVALDYGNTVIDGERIHIFATPGHERFKFMREILSNGLDGAIVVIDSSVGVTATDADILDKLKSSDIPHVIFANKQDISPGIPESKHIKSGAKLIPTVALSGEGIHDGLEELLKIMKN
;
A
#
# COMPACT_ATOMS: atom_id res chain seq x y z
N MET A 1 -10.06 17.89 26.56
CA MET A 1 -10.18 17.78 25.93
C MET A 1 -9.86 17.44 24.98
N MET A 2 -9.61 17.44 24.66
CA MET A 2 -9.56 17.29 23.78
C MET A 2 -9.12 16.42 23.02
N LYS A 3 -9.39 15.61 22.79
CA LYS A 3 -9.11 14.76 22.07
C LYS A 3 -9.56 14.81 20.87
N MET A 4 -10.19 15.58 20.62
CA MET A 4 -10.69 15.75 19.46
C MET A 4 -9.75 15.88 18.44
N MET A 5 -8.58 15.94 18.70
CA MET A 5 -7.60 16.06 17.71
C MET A 5 -7.28 14.77 17.04
N GLN A 6 -8.03 13.73 17.34
CA GLN A 6 -7.78 12.49 16.69
C GLN A 6 -8.05 12.59 15.23
N LYS A 7 -7.18 12.07 14.39
CA LYS A 7 -7.36 12.11 12.97
C LYS A 7 -8.47 11.17 12.56
N LYS A 8 -9.42 11.69 11.78
CA LYS A 8 -10.56 10.92 11.36
C LYS A 8 -10.45 10.42 9.93
N GLU A 9 -9.50 10.91 9.16
CA GLU A 9 -9.29 10.47 7.79
C GLU A 9 -7.85 10.04 7.64
N ILE A 10 -7.67 8.84 7.13
CA ILE A 10 -6.37 8.22 7.03
C ILE A 10 -6.07 7.97 5.57
N LYS A 11 -4.85 8.28 5.12
CA LYS A 11 -4.45 8.08 3.74
C LYS A 11 -3.40 6.99 3.64
N ILE A 12 -3.71 5.96 2.86
CA ILE A 12 -2.83 4.81 2.65
C ILE A 12 -2.60 4.63 1.17
N VAL A 13 -1.36 4.39 0.77
CA VAL A 13 -1.03 4.12 -0.62
C VAL A 13 -0.59 2.67 -0.75
N ILE A 14 -0.95 2.04 -1.87
CA ILE A 14 -0.51 0.70 -2.20
C ILE A 14 0.53 0.82 -3.30
N LEU A 15 1.72 0.30 -3.05
CA LEU A 15 2.88 0.44 -3.90
C LEU A 15 3.41 -0.93 -4.29
N GLY A 16 4.25 -0.98 -5.30
CA GLY A 16 4.88 -2.22 -5.73
C GLY A 16 5.13 -2.19 -7.22
N SER A 17 5.83 -3.21 -7.70
CA SER A 17 6.13 -3.36 -9.12
C SER A 17 4.87 -3.63 -9.93
N ALA A 18 4.95 -3.41 -11.23
CA ALA A 18 3.86 -3.75 -12.11
C ALA A 18 3.54 -5.24 -11.96
N ASP A 19 2.27 -5.56 -12.03
CA ASP A 19 1.78 -6.96 -11.97
C ASP A 19 2.02 -7.65 -10.63
N SER A 20 2.31 -6.90 -9.57
CA SER A 20 2.47 -7.50 -8.25
C SER A 20 1.13 -7.83 -7.60
N GLY A 21 0.04 -7.22 -8.08
CA GLY A 21 -1.28 -7.45 -7.52
C GLY A 21 -1.89 -6.24 -6.83
N LYS A 22 -1.39 -5.03 -7.11
CA LYS A 22 -1.89 -3.83 -6.44
C LYS A 22 -3.36 -3.57 -6.70
N THR A 23 -3.77 -3.65 -7.97
CA THR A 23 -5.17 -3.38 -8.31
C THR A 23 -6.10 -4.41 -7.67
N THR A 24 -5.72 -5.68 -7.71
CA THR A 24 -6.53 -6.73 -7.09
C THR A 24 -6.58 -6.54 -5.59
N THR A 25 -5.48 -6.10 -4.99
CA THR A 25 -5.43 -5.84 -3.57
C THR A 25 -6.42 -4.74 -3.17
N ILE A 26 -6.41 -3.63 -3.91
CA ILE A 26 -7.31 -2.53 -3.55
C ILE A 26 -8.77 -2.94 -3.79
N GLU A 27 -9.05 -3.71 -4.81
CA GLU A 27 -10.40 -4.21 -5.05
C GLU A 27 -10.89 -5.06 -3.89
N ASN A 28 -10.02 -5.91 -3.37
CA ASN A 28 -10.38 -6.72 -2.21
C ASN A 28 -10.62 -5.87 -0.97
N LEU A 29 -9.76 -4.90 -0.73
CA LEU A 29 -9.90 -4.05 0.45
C LEU A 29 -11.19 -3.27 0.42
N LEU A 30 -11.61 -2.84 -0.76
CA LEU A 30 -12.81 -2.03 -0.90
C LEU A 30 -14.04 -2.87 -1.22
N GLN A 31 -13.85 -4.15 -1.49
CA GLN A 31 -14.92 -5.06 -1.88
C GLN A 31 -15.68 -4.54 -3.08
N ARG A 32 -14.93 -3.98 -4.02
CA ARG A 32 -15.50 -3.45 -5.26
C ARG A 32 -14.69 -3.96 -6.42
N LYS A 33 -15.27 -3.95 -7.59
CA LYS A 33 -14.57 -4.36 -8.78
C LYS A 33 -14.88 -3.40 -9.90
N ASN A 34 -13.91 -3.23 -10.75
CA ASN A 34 -14.09 -2.52 -11.99
C ASN A 34 -14.45 -1.08 -11.91
N GLU A 35 -14.09 -0.38 -10.84
CA GLU A 35 -14.36 0.96 -10.84
C GLU A 35 -13.58 1.71 -10.07
N ARG A 36 -12.69 2.09 -10.20
CA ARG A 36 -12.00 2.78 -9.32
C ARG A 36 -10.90 3.54 -9.86
N VAL A 37 -10.77 3.70 -11.14
CA VAL A 37 -9.73 4.52 -11.70
C VAL A 37 -10.13 5.98 -11.51
N THR A 38 -9.36 6.69 -10.73
CA THR A 38 -9.55 8.10 -10.50
C THR A 38 -8.40 8.85 -11.14
N LYS A 39 -8.70 9.98 -11.75
CA LYS A 39 -7.67 10.78 -12.40
C LYS A 39 -7.36 11.97 -11.53
N ILE A 40 -6.09 12.15 -11.26
CA ILE A 40 -5.62 13.24 -10.41
C ILE A 40 -4.62 14.03 -11.24
N GLU A 41 -4.72 15.36 -11.17
CA GLU A 41 -3.76 16.22 -11.82
C GLU A 41 -2.56 16.42 -10.93
N HIS A 42 -1.37 16.29 -11.52
CA HIS A 42 -0.15 16.43 -10.77
C HIS A 42 0.81 17.19 -11.67
N ASN A 43 1.17 18.41 -11.31
CA ASN A 43 2.05 19.27 -12.10
C ASN A 43 1.58 19.40 -13.53
N GLY A 44 0.28 19.57 -13.72
CA GLY A 44 -0.30 19.75 -15.04
C GLY A 44 -0.48 18.46 -15.82
N THR A 45 -0.14 17.32 -15.23
CA THR A 45 -0.30 16.03 -15.87
C THR A 45 -1.39 15.26 -15.16
N THR A 46 -2.28 14.65 -15.92
CA THR A 46 -3.33 13.83 -15.32
C THR A 46 -2.78 12.42 -15.09
N VAL A 47 -2.85 11.97 -13.84
CA VAL A 47 -2.37 10.65 -13.46
C VAL A 47 -3.58 9.80 -13.10
N ALA A 48 -3.70 8.64 -13.74
CA ALA A 48 -4.77 7.70 -13.43
C ALA A 48 -4.31 6.78 -12.30
N LEU A 49 -5.17 6.56 -11.32
CA LEU A 49 -4.86 5.62 -10.26
C LEU A 49 -6.14 5.02 -9.73
N ASP A 50 -5.99 3.89 -9.07
CA ASP A 50 -7.11 3.26 -8.41
C ASP A 50 -7.30 3.96 -7.06
N TYR A 51 -8.54 4.23 -6.73
CA TYR A 51 -8.83 4.91 -5.49
C TYR A 51 -10.18 4.46 -4.93
N GLY A 52 -10.27 4.39 -3.63
CA GLY A 52 -11.54 4.19 -2.96
C GLY A 52 -11.38 4.49 -1.49
N ASN A 53 -12.47 4.36 -0.75
CA ASN A 53 -12.40 4.56 0.69
C ASN A 53 -13.37 3.61 1.39
N THR A 54 -13.09 3.37 2.64
CA THR A 54 -13.92 2.53 3.49
C THR A 54 -13.83 3.08 4.90
N VAL A 55 -14.73 2.64 5.76
CA VAL A 55 -14.73 3.10 7.15
C VAL A 55 -14.43 1.91 8.05
N ILE A 56 -13.44 2.08 8.92
CA ILE A 56 -13.05 1.05 9.88
C ILE A 56 -12.95 1.72 11.24
N ASP A 57 -13.69 1.20 12.20
CA ASP A 57 -13.69 1.72 13.57
C ASP A 57 -13.92 3.23 13.61
N GLY A 58 -14.83 3.70 12.78
CA GLY A 58 -15.21 5.11 12.79
C GLY A 58 -14.28 6.02 12.03
N GLU A 59 -13.20 5.50 11.45
CA GLU A 59 -12.27 6.30 10.69
C GLU A 59 -12.40 6.01 9.21
N ARG A 60 -12.34 7.05 8.39
CA ARG A 60 -12.39 6.88 6.95
C ARG A 60 -11.00 6.63 6.43
N ILE A 61 -10.85 5.52 5.75
CA ILE A 61 -9.55 5.11 5.20
C ILE A 61 -9.60 5.34 3.70
N HIS A 62 -8.74 6.22 3.21
CA HIS A 62 -8.60 6.48 1.79
C HIS A 62 -7.45 5.64 1.28
N ILE A 63 -7.69 4.86 0.24
CA ILE A 63 -6.70 3.94 -0.29
C ILE A 63 -6.45 4.26 -1.76
N PHE A 64 -5.18 4.45 -2.09
CA PHE A 64 -4.75 4.75 -3.46
C PHE A 64 -3.79 3.67 -3.92
N ALA A 65 -3.86 3.28 -5.18
CA ALA A 65 -2.88 2.38 -5.75
C ALA A 65 -2.26 3.05 -6.96
N THR A 66 -0.94 3.17 -6.97
CA THR A 66 -0.24 3.90 -8.01
C THR A 66 0.07 3.02 -9.21
N PRO A 67 0.17 3.60 -10.42
CA PRO A 67 0.64 2.84 -11.57
C PRO A 67 2.08 2.38 -11.35
N GLY A 68 2.41 1.22 -11.87
CA GLY A 68 3.70 0.62 -11.59
C GLY A 68 4.90 1.35 -12.15
N HIS A 69 4.72 2.10 -13.24
CA HIS A 69 5.86 2.71 -13.91
C HIS A 69 5.99 4.22 -13.75
N GLU A 70 5.05 4.88 -13.10
CA GLU A 70 5.13 6.34 -12.94
C GLU A 70 5.43 6.76 -11.53
N ARG A 71 5.88 5.82 -10.76
CA ARG A 71 5.94 5.96 -9.32
C ARG A 71 6.90 7.00 -8.77
N PHE A 72 7.99 7.27 -9.45
CA PHE A 72 9.00 8.12 -8.82
C PHE A 72 8.57 9.56 -8.65
N LYS A 73 8.02 10.16 -9.69
CA LYS A 73 7.51 11.51 -9.56
C LYS A 73 6.35 11.56 -8.60
N PHE A 74 5.45 10.59 -8.73
CA PHE A 74 4.24 10.58 -7.95
C PHE A 74 4.52 10.31 -6.49
N MET A 75 5.48 9.45 -6.19
CA MET A 75 5.84 9.13 -4.82
C MET A 75 6.26 10.37 -4.04
N ARG A 76 7.04 11.23 -4.67
CA ARG A 76 7.52 12.42 -3.99
C ARG A 76 6.35 13.29 -3.55
N GLU A 77 5.36 13.43 -4.43
CA GLU A 77 4.20 14.23 -4.11
C GLU A 77 3.34 13.58 -3.03
N ILE A 78 3.14 12.27 -3.13
CA ILE A 78 2.37 11.56 -2.12
C ILE A 78 3.01 11.71 -0.76
N LEU A 79 4.32 11.53 -0.68
CA LEU A 79 5.02 11.61 0.60
C LEU A 79 4.97 13.01 1.18
N SER A 80 4.99 14.04 0.33
CA SER A 80 4.96 15.40 0.84
C SER A 80 3.57 15.86 1.23
N ASN A 81 2.52 15.14 0.82
CA ASN A 81 1.15 15.54 1.09
C ASN A 81 0.49 14.83 2.25
N GLY A 82 1.26 14.27 3.15
CA GLY A 82 0.70 13.76 4.39
C GLY A 82 0.17 12.35 4.33
N LEU A 83 0.93 11.47 3.73
CA LEU A 83 0.61 10.05 3.70
C LEU A 83 0.75 9.46 5.10
N ASP A 84 -0.23 8.67 5.52
CA ASP A 84 -0.22 8.09 6.87
C ASP A 84 0.38 6.69 6.91
N GLY A 85 0.29 5.95 5.83
CA GLY A 85 0.85 4.61 5.81
C GLY A 85 0.90 4.05 4.40
N ALA A 86 1.56 2.91 4.24
CA ALA A 86 1.73 2.29 2.94
C ALA A 86 1.66 0.78 3.03
N ILE A 87 1.19 0.17 1.95
CA ILE A 87 1.24 -1.26 1.76
C ILE A 87 2.11 -1.50 0.54
N VAL A 88 3.17 -2.29 0.68
CA VAL A 88 4.03 -2.63 -0.44
C VAL A 88 3.69 -4.05 -0.86
N VAL A 89 3.20 -4.22 -2.08
CA VAL A 89 2.82 -5.53 -2.59
C VAL A 89 3.96 -6.10 -3.41
N ILE A 90 4.49 -7.23 -2.97
CA ILE A 90 5.60 -7.90 -3.63
C ILE A 90 5.11 -9.23 -4.19
N ASP A 91 5.47 -9.50 -5.44
CA ASP A 91 5.17 -10.76 -6.09
C ASP A 91 6.17 -11.79 -5.57
N SER A 92 5.71 -12.74 -4.78
CA SER A 92 6.60 -13.72 -4.15
C SER A 92 7.30 -14.63 -5.15
N SER A 93 6.76 -14.77 -6.35
CA SER A 93 7.40 -15.60 -7.37
C SER A 93 8.60 -14.88 -8.01
N VAL A 94 8.69 -13.56 -7.85
CA VAL A 94 9.78 -12.78 -8.41
C VAL A 94 10.73 -12.32 -7.31
N GLY A 95 10.20 -12.00 -6.14
CA GLY A 95 11.00 -11.49 -5.04
C GLY A 95 11.07 -9.96 -5.08
N VAL A 96 11.95 -9.41 -4.29
CA VAL A 96 12.10 -7.96 -4.17
C VAL A 96 12.84 -7.45 -5.40
N THR A 97 12.14 -6.71 -6.25
CA THR A 97 12.75 -6.16 -7.47
C THR A 97 13.50 -4.87 -7.13
N ALA A 98 14.24 -4.35 -8.09
CA ALA A 98 14.93 -3.06 -7.90
C ALA A 98 13.92 -1.97 -7.61
N THR A 99 12.74 -2.02 -8.25
CA THR A 99 11.67 -1.08 -7.99
C THR A 99 11.18 -1.18 -6.56
N ASP A 100 10.94 -2.40 -6.10
CA ASP A 100 10.49 -2.63 -4.73
C ASP A 100 11.52 -2.14 -3.73
N ALA A 101 12.79 -2.41 -3.99
CA ALA A 101 13.87 -1.98 -3.11
C ALA A 101 13.89 -0.47 -2.96
N ASP A 102 13.73 0.23 -4.07
CA ASP A 102 13.72 1.68 -4.05
C ASP A 102 12.54 2.23 -3.27
N ILE A 103 11.37 1.62 -3.44
CA ILE A 103 10.18 2.00 -2.69
C ILE A 103 10.41 1.81 -1.19
N LEU A 104 10.93 0.64 -0.82
CA LEU A 104 11.17 0.33 0.60
C LEU A 104 12.17 1.30 1.21
N ASP A 105 13.24 1.62 0.47
CA ASP A 105 14.23 2.55 0.97
C ASP A 105 13.64 3.95 1.18
N LYS A 106 12.77 4.38 0.28
CA LYS A 106 12.14 5.69 0.42
C LYS A 106 11.18 5.74 1.60
N LEU A 107 10.44 4.67 1.83
CA LEU A 107 9.53 4.63 2.97
C LEU A 107 10.31 4.66 4.28
N LYS A 108 11.44 3.95 4.33
CA LYS A 108 12.27 3.98 5.53
C LYS A 108 12.85 5.35 5.78
N SER A 109 13.37 5.99 4.74
CA SER A 109 14.01 7.29 4.93
C SER A 109 13.00 8.38 5.26
N SER A 110 11.74 8.21 4.86
CA SER A 110 10.68 9.15 5.18
C SER A 110 9.92 8.77 6.45
N ASP A 111 10.32 7.67 7.07
CA ASP A 111 9.72 7.21 8.33
C ASP A 111 8.21 6.99 8.20
N ILE A 112 7.78 6.42 7.08
CA ILE A 112 6.38 6.13 6.83
C ILE A 112 6.06 4.71 7.33
N PRO A 113 5.07 4.54 8.20
CA PRO A 113 4.66 3.20 8.63
C PRO A 113 4.21 2.38 7.43
N HIS A 114 4.65 1.15 7.33
CA HIS A 114 4.27 0.32 6.21
C HIS A 114 4.33 -1.17 6.56
N VAL A 115 3.54 -1.94 5.83
CA VAL A 115 3.59 -3.40 5.89
C VAL A 115 3.87 -3.90 4.48
N ILE A 116 4.34 -5.13 4.38
CA ILE A 116 4.67 -5.73 3.10
C ILE A 116 3.73 -6.92 2.91
N PHE A 117 3.03 -6.92 1.77
CA PHE A 117 2.21 -8.08 1.40
C PHE A 117 3.04 -8.95 0.49
N ALA A 118 3.38 -10.16 0.98
CA ALA A 118 4.07 -11.16 0.17
C ALA A 118 2.98 -11.87 -0.62
N ASN A 119 2.66 -11.35 -1.79
CA ASN A 119 1.52 -11.78 -2.57
C ASN A 119 1.83 -12.99 -3.44
N LYS A 120 0.79 -13.64 -3.93
CA LYS A 120 0.86 -14.81 -4.80
C LYS A 120 1.38 -16.04 -4.08
N GLN A 121 0.96 -16.17 -2.82
CA GLN A 121 1.36 -17.33 -2.02
C GLN A 121 0.82 -18.64 -2.58
N ASP A 122 -0.27 -18.59 -3.35
CA ASP A 122 -0.81 -19.77 -4.00
C ASP A 122 0.10 -20.28 -5.11
N ILE A 123 0.93 -19.42 -5.68
CA ILE A 123 1.83 -19.80 -6.75
C ILE A 123 3.22 -20.06 -6.19
N SER A 124 3.68 -19.20 -5.30
CA SER A 124 5.03 -19.28 -4.77
C SER A 124 5.01 -19.03 -3.28
N PRO A 125 4.80 -20.04 -2.47
CA PRO A 125 4.76 -19.86 -1.01
C PRO A 125 6.11 -19.44 -0.47
N GLY A 126 6.10 -18.66 0.57
CA GLY A 126 7.31 -18.23 1.22
C GLY A 126 7.37 -16.73 1.36
N ILE A 127 8.30 -16.28 2.20
CA ILE A 127 8.44 -14.86 2.48
C ILE A 127 9.72 -14.38 1.80
N PRO A 128 9.66 -13.33 0.98
CA PRO A 128 10.87 -12.83 0.34
C PRO A 128 11.82 -12.21 1.36
N GLU A 129 13.10 -12.32 1.09
CA GLU A 129 14.13 -11.76 1.95
C GLU A 129 14.91 -10.73 1.19
N SER A 130 15.29 -9.66 1.85
CA SER A 130 16.05 -8.60 1.23
C SER A 130 16.60 -7.67 2.30
N LYS A 131 17.79 -7.14 2.06
CA LYS A 131 18.37 -6.16 2.97
C LYS A 131 17.58 -4.85 2.98
N HIS A 132 16.71 -4.65 1.99
CA HIS A 132 15.91 -3.43 1.91
C HIS A 132 14.68 -3.51 2.80
N ILE A 133 14.36 -4.68 3.32
CA ILE A 133 13.23 -4.83 4.22
C ILE A 133 13.69 -4.43 5.62
N LYS A 134 12.96 -3.47 6.20
CA LYS A 134 13.28 -2.94 7.51
C LYS A 134 13.23 -4.03 8.57
N SER A 135 14.20 -4.01 9.48
CA SER A 135 14.20 -4.97 10.59
C SER A 135 12.91 -4.80 11.39
N GLY A 136 12.25 -5.91 11.65
CA GLY A 136 10.98 -5.87 12.39
C GLY A 136 9.78 -5.52 11.55
N ALA A 137 9.94 -5.33 10.24
CA ALA A 137 8.80 -5.06 9.38
C ALA A 137 7.86 -6.25 9.34
N LYS A 138 6.56 -5.96 9.24
CA LYS A 138 5.57 -7.00 9.13
C LYS A 138 5.43 -7.43 7.69
N LEU A 139 5.61 -8.72 7.44
CA LEU A 139 5.38 -9.30 6.12
C LEU A 139 4.16 -10.21 6.23
N ILE A 140 3.16 -9.94 5.43
CA ILE A 140 1.89 -10.66 5.51
C ILE A 140 1.74 -11.49 4.24
N PRO A 141 1.64 -12.82 4.36
CA PRO A 141 1.39 -13.65 3.19
C PRO A 141 -0.01 -13.38 2.66
N THR A 142 -0.12 -13.14 1.36
CA THR A 142 -1.42 -12.82 0.78
C THR A 142 -1.65 -13.56 -0.53
N VAL A 143 -2.94 -13.70 -0.87
CA VAL A 143 -3.37 -14.14 -2.18
C VAL A 143 -4.45 -13.14 -2.58
N ALA A 144 -4.05 -12.10 -3.32
CA ALA A 144 -4.97 -11.01 -3.62
C ALA A 144 -6.20 -11.47 -4.39
N LEU A 145 -6.03 -12.46 -5.27
CA LEU A 145 -7.17 -12.95 -6.06
C LEU A 145 -8.30 -13.50 -5.19
N SER A 146 -7.96 -14.17 -4.11
CA SER A 146 -8.97 -14.72 -3.20
C SER A 146 -9.25 -13.82 -2.02
N GLY A 147 -8.39 -12.86 -1.76
CA GLY A 147 -8.51 -11.98 -0.60
C GLY A 147 -7.81 -12.48 0.64
N GLU A 148 -7.16 -13.65 0.57
CA GLU A 148 -6.54 -14.23 1.75
C GLU A 148 -5.45 -13.31 2.29
N GLY A 149 -5.52 -12.97 3.57
CA GLY A 149 -4.53 -12.16 4.25
C GLY A 149 -4.67 -10.66 4.04
N ILE A 150 -5.49 -10.23 3.10
CA ILE A 150 -5.57 -8.82 2.72
C ILE A 150 -6.12 -7.94 3.84
N HIS A 151 -7.26 -8.32 4.41
CA HIS A 151 -7.85 -7.51 5.48
C HIS A 151 -7.03 -7.59 6.76
N ASP A 152 -6.45 -8.75 7.07
CA ASP A 152 -5.58 -8.88 8.21
C ASP A 152 -4.37 -7.95 8.07
N GLY A 153 -3.85 -7.85 6.84
CA GLY A 153 -2.71 -6.98 6.59
C GLY A 153 -3.04 -5.51 6.79
N LEU A 154 -4.23 -5.10 6.38
CA LEU A 154 -4.65 -3.72 6.60
C LEU A 154 -4.77 -3.44 8.10
N GLU A 155 -5.33 -4.40 8.86
CA GLU A 155 -5.44 -4.23 10.30
C GLU A 155 -4.08 -4.11 10.95
N GLU A 156 -3.10 -4.89 10.49
CA GLU A 156 -1.75 -4.78 11.02
C GLU A 156 -1.16 -3.40 10.77
N LEU A 157 -1.38 -2.86 9.57
CA LEU A 157 -0.89 -1.52 9.27
C LEU A 157 -1.54 -0.48 10.17
N LEU A 158 -2.86 -0.59 10.37
CA LEU A 158 -3.56 0.37 11.23
C LEU A 158 -3.05 0.31 12.66
N LYS A 159 -2.70 -0.88 13.14
CA LYS A 159 -2.12 -1.01 14.49
C LYS A 159 -0.78 -0.30 14.58
N ILE A 160 0.06 -0.49 13.57
CA ILE A 160 1.38 0.16 13.56
C ILE A 160 1.23 1.68 13.55
N MET A 161 0.26 2.17 12.79
CA MET A 161 0.06 3.61 12.68
C MET A 161 -0.41 4.23 13.98
N LYS A 162 -1.04 3.47 14.85
CA LYS A 162 -1.52 4.00 16.12
C LYS A 162 -0.47 3.99 17.22
N ASN A 163 0.67 3.42 16.99
CA ASN A 163 1.72 3.38 18.01
C ASN A 163 2.71 4.58 17.88
#